data_199d471a234cda1d4fd216781ecf5474
#
_entry.id   199d471a234cda1d4fd216781ecf5474
#
_cell.length_a   1.000
_cell.length_b   1.000
_cell.length_c   1.000
_cell.angle_alpha   90.00
_cell.angle_beta   90.00
_cell.angle_gamma   90.00
#
_symmetry.space_group_name_H-M   'P 1'
#
loop_
_entity.id
_entity.type
_entity.pdbx_description
1 polymer ?
#
loop_
_entity_poly.entity_id
_entity_poly.type
_entity_poly.pdbx_seq_one_letter_code
_entity_poly.pdbx_strand_id
1 'polypeptide(L)'
;MLGWILYQKDTLQDSYENTRFLEEAKLLQITLKVVHPPDFGWVLGGDFPLLYKGKAISLPDFVIPRLGAMTDTLTWNLLHFFHLKGVRLFNSLSLIRLAQNKLDCLFQLASLGIPVPKTTALHLVESTYSIQRVFDFPLVVKNNVGTHGEGIILCTSDQILEDLMPILLEQTNQNFIVQEYVDTRPGEDIRIVLTQNTVLGTMKRIAGRDQWKSNFTLGGKVEPYPWDDSLDSIASKIQKNLTFDLLGIDLLMTESGYVVNEINSAPGFKGMELALKNNMARLILEQCIEFVPG
;
A
#
# COMPACT_ATOMS: atom_id res chain seq x y z
N MET A 1 -8.86 -17.47 19.72
CA MET A 1 -8.65 -16.15 19.11
C MET A 1 -9.45 -16.08 17.81
N LEU A 2 -10.23 -15.00 17.60
CA LEU A 2 -11.02 -14.74 16.40
C LEU A 2 -10.43 -13.55 15.64
N GLY A 3 -9.99 -13.75 14.42
CA GLY A 3 -9.51 -12.69 13.54
C GLY A 3 -10.40 -12.51 12.32
N TRP A 4 -10.43 -11.32 11.75
CA TRP A 4 -11.06 -11.04 10.47
C TRP A 4 -10.08 -10.43 9.49
N ILE A 5 -10.16 -10.86 8.23
CA ILE A 5 -9.55 -10.17 7.09
C ILE A 5 -10.65 -9.34 6.47
N LEU A 6 -10.53 -8.01 6.53
CA LEU A 6 -11.45 -7.10 5.86
C LEU A 6 -11.00 -6.91 4.43
N TYR A 7 -11.76 -7.46 3.47
CA TYR A 7 -11.37 -7.51 2.06
C TYR A 7 -12.45 -6.87 1.17
N GLN A 8 -12.03 -5.97 0.30
CA GLN A 8 -12.94 -5.12 -0.46
C GLN A 8 -13.59 -5.82 -1.66
N LYS A 9 -12.99 -6.89 -2.21
CA LYS A 9 -13.53 -7.61 -3.36
C LYS A 9 -14.46 -8.75 -2.93
N ASP A 10 -15.55 -8.94 -3.68
CA ASP A 10 -16.55 -9.98 -3.45
C ASP A 10 -16.02 -11.41 -3.62
N THR A 11 -15.01 -11.60 -4.45
CA THR A 11 -14.47 -12.92 -4.79
C THR A 11 -13.29 -13.27 -3.88
N LEU A 12 -13.56 -14.10 -2.89
CA LEU A 12 -12.52 -14.68 -2.01
C LEU A 12 -11.52 -15.53 -2.78
N GLN A 13 -11.93 -16.08 -3.93
CA GLN A 13 -11.18 -17.08 -4.69
C GLN A 13 -9.94 -16.50 -5.40
N ASP A 14 -9.85 -15.18 -5.58
CA ASP A 14 -8.80 -14.56 -6.39
C ASP A 14 -7.66 -13.93 -5.57
N SER A 15 -7.68 -14.02 -4.24
CA SER A 15 -6.61 -13.47 -3.41
C SER A 15 -5.70 -14.57 -2.87
N TYR A 16 -4.51 -14.67 -3.48
CA TYR A 16 -3.43 -15.54 -2.99
C TYR A 16 -3.18 -15.32 -1.50
N GLU A 17 -3.03 -14.08 -1.07
CA GLU A 17 -2.73 -13.73 0.31
C GLU A 17 -3.81 -14.16 1.29
N ASN A 18 -5.09 -13.96 0.94
CA ASN A 18 -6.20 -14.38 1.80
C ASN A 18 -6.24 -15.91 1.95
N THR A 19 -6.01 -16.64 0.87
CA THR A 19 -5.91 -18.10 0.89
C THR A 19 -4.79 -18.57 1.80
N ARG A 20 -3.59 -17.98 1.64
CA ARG A 20 -2.42 -18.29 2.46
C ARG A 20 -2.66 -17.98 3.95
N PHE A 21 -3.26 -16.83 4.26
CA PHE A 21 -3.63 -16.50 5.64
C PHE A 21 -4.60 -17.52 6.25
N LEU A 22 -5.61 -17.95 5.50
CA LEU A 22 -6.58 -18.96 6.00
C LEU A 22 -5.92 -20.33 6.22
N GLU A 23 -4.98 -20.73 5.37
CA GLU A 23 -4.22 -21.97 5.53
C GLU A 23 -3.36 -21.93 6.80
N GLU A 24 -2.56 -20.88 6.98
CA GLU A 24 -1.69 -20.74 8.13
C GLU A 24 -2.45 -20.52 9.45
N ALA A 25 -3.57 -19.81 9.41
CA ALA A 25 -4.42 -19.62 10.58
C ALA A 25 -4.93 -20.96 11.15
N LYS A 26 -5.27 -21.94 10.28
CA LYS A 26 -5.66 -23.30 10.72
C LYS A 26 -4.51 -23.99 11.47
N LEU A 27 -3.27 -23.85 10.98
CA LEU A 27 -2.09 -24.45 11.61
C LEU A 27 -1.75 -23.77 12.94
N LEU A 28 -2.01 -22.46 13.06
CA LEU A 28 -1.83 -21.66 14.28
C LEU A 28 -3.03 -21.73 15.24
N GLN A 29 -4.07 -22.54 14.93
CA GLN A 29 -5.30 -22.68 15.72
C GLN A 29 -6.05 -21.35 15.93
N ILE A 30 -6.01 -20.45 14.93
CA ILE A 30 -6.75 -19.19 14.89
C ILE A 30 -8.02 -19.39 14.08
N THR A 31 -9.15 -18.93 14.59
CA THR A 31 -10.36 -18.77 13.80
C THR A 31 -10.26 -17.49 12.97
N LEU A 32 -9.91 -17.61 11.69
CA LEU A 32 -9.79 -16.49 10.79
C LEU A 32 -10.90 -16.51 9.74
N LYS A 33 -11.56 -15.36 9.52
CA LYS A 33 -12.64 -15.21 8.54
C LYS A 33 -12.34 -14.05 7.61
N VAL A 34 -12.65 -14.23 6.33
CA VAL A 34 -12.66 -13.10 5.38
C VAL A 34 -14.07 -12.52 5.36
N VAL A 35 -14.15 -11.21 5.54
CA VAL A 35 -15.41 -10.45 5.63
C VAL A 35 -15.36 -9.27 4.66
N HIS A 36 -16.53 -8.91 4.14
CA HIS A 36 -16.66 -7.90 3.11
C HIS A 36 -17.30 -6.62 3.70
N PRO A 37 -16.67 -5.43 3.55
CA PRO A 37 -17.17 -4.19 4.13
C PRO A 37 -18.65 -3.87 3.84
N PRO A 38 -19.18 -4.01 2.61
CA PRO A 38 -20.57 -3.75 2.30
C PRO A 38 -21.60 -4.63 3.04
N ASP A 39 -21.17 -5.78 3.57
CA ASP A 39 -22.03 -6.68 4.33
C ASP A 39 -22.30 -6.19 5.78
N PHE A 40 -21.57 -5.14 6.21
CA PHE A 40 -21.70 -4.60 7.55
C PHE A 40 -22.72 -3.47 7.62
N GLY A 41 -23.37 -3.41 8.78
CA GLY A 41 -24.23 -2.32 9.17
C GLY A 41 -24.18 -2.12 10.68
N TRP A 42 -24.65 -0.99 11.13
CA TRP A 42 -24.74 -0.67 12.56
C TRP A 42 -25.99 0.15 12.84
N VAL A 43 -26.50 0.05 14.05
CA VAL A 43 -27.60 0.87 14.55
C VAL A 43 -27.03 1.80 15.61
N LEU A 44 -27.13 3.09 15.39
CA LEU A 44 -26.68 4.11 16.35
C LEU A 44 -27.77 4.34 17.39
N GLY A 45 -27.36 4.47 18.64
CA GLY A 45 -28.25 4.61 19.79
C GLY A 45 -28.34 3.30 20.61
N GLY A 46 -28.42 3.40 21.92
CA GLY A 46 -28.39 2.24 22.82
C GLY A 46 -27.07 1.50 22.81
N ASP A 47 -27.11 0.18 22.81
CA ASP A 47 -25.92 -0.70 22.90
C ASP A 47 -25.06 -0.74 21.63
N PHE A 48 -25.53 -0.16 20.53
CA PHE A 48 -24.74 0.04 19.35
C PHE A 48 -24.14 -1.26 18.73
N PRO A 49 -24.97 -2.26 18.41
CA PRO A 49 -24.48 -3.52 17.88
C PRO A 49 -23.96 -3.38 16.45
N LEU A 50 -22.89 -4.12 16.13
CA LEU A 50 -22.46 -4.34 14.77
C LEU A 50 -23.30 -5.45 14.15
N LEU A 51 -23.77 -5.21 12.93
CA LEU A 51 -24.50 -6.20 12.15
C LEU A 51 -23.60 -6.69 11.00
N TYR A 52 -23.67 -7.98 10.71
CA TYR A 52 -23.08 -8.59 9.51
C TYR A 52 -24.17 -9.37 8.80
N LYS A 53 -24.44 -9.03 7.53
CA LYS A 53 -25.56 -9.59 6.75
C LYS A 53 -26.88 -9.55 7.52
N GLY A 54 -27.14 -8.42 8.17
CA GLY A 54 -28.34 -8.14 8.93
C GLY A 54 -28.47 -8.82 10.29
N LYS A 55 -27.46 -9.55 10.77
CA LYS A 55 -27.47 -10.21 12.09
C LYS A 55 -26.43 -9.59 13.02
N ALA A 56 -26.79 -9.40 14.28
CA ALA A 56 -25.84 -8.97 15.30
C ALA A 56 -24.73 -10.01 15.47
N ILE A 57 -23.48 -9.55 15.57
CA ILE A 57 -22.30 -10.40 15.68
C ILE A 57 -21.39 -9.94 16.81
N SER A 58 -20.62 -10.87 17.36
CA SER A 58 -19.52 -10.57 18.28
C SER A 58 -18.35 -9.98 17.50
N LEU A 59 -17.64 -9.04 18.12
CA LEU A 59 -16.45 -8.45 17.56
C LEU A 59 -15.29 -9.47 17.55
N PRO A 60 -14.37 -9.36 16.59
CA PRO A 60 -13.15 -10.15 16.58
C PRO A 60 -12.12 -9.57 17.56
N ASP A 61 -11.11 -10.35 17.90
CA ASP A 61 -9.96 -9.90 18.68
C ASP A 61 -9.08 -8.97 17.84
N PHE A 62 -8.99 -9.23 16.52
CA PHE A 62 -8.24 -8.38 15.60
C PHE A 62 -8.82 -8.39 14.18
N VAL A 63 -8.48 -7.35 13.42
CA VAL A 63 -8.81 -7.20 12.00
C VAL A 63 -7.54 -6.90 11.20
N ILE A 64 -7.38 -7.59 10.08
CA ILE A 64 -6.36 -7.32 9.05
C ILE A 64 -7.05 -6.59 7.89
N PRO A 65 -6.93 -5.26 7.77
CA PRO A 65 -7.51 -4.50 6.66
C PRO A 65 -6.68 -4.73 5.39
N ARG A 66 -7.24 -5.48 4.43
CA ARG A 66 -6.67 -5.67 3.10
C ARG A 66 -7.51 -4.89 2.08
N LEU A 67 -7.45 -3.58 2.24
CA LEU A 67 -8.23 -2.62 1.48
C LEU A 67 -7.34 -1.97 0.41
N GLY A 68 -7.92 -1.70 -0.77
CA GLY A 68 -7.25 -0.91 -1.79
C GLY A 68 -7.15 0.58 -1.40
N ALA A 69 -6.47 1.37 -2.22
CA ALA A 69 -6.34 2.81 -1.99
C ALA A 69 -7.68 3.57 -2.09
N MET A 70 -8.61 3.08 -2.91
CA MET A 70 -9.95 3.67 -3.08
C MET A 70 -10.94 3.14 -2.02
N THR A 71 -10.57 3.27 -0.75
CA THR A 71 -11.45 2.87 0.36
C THR A 71 -12.60 3.86 0.49
N ASP A 72 -13.84 3.36 0.37
CA ASP A 72 -15.04 4.19 0.49
C ASP A 72 -15.30 4.68 1.91
N THR A 73 -16.16 5.70 2.04
CA THR A 73 -16.47 6.34 3.32
C THR A 73 -17.06 5.36 4.34
N LEU A 74 -17.93 4.43 3.92
CA LEU A 74 -18.54 3.48 4.84
C LEU A 74 -17.51 2.48 5.38
N THR A 75 -16.59 2.04 4.55
CA THR A 75 -15.45 1.20 4.97
C THR A 75 -14.55 1.94 5.97
N TRP A 76 -14.29 3.25 5.76
CA TRP A 76 -13.59 4.06 6.75
C TRP A 76 -14.35 4.18 8.06
N ASN A 77 -15.68 4.34 8.03
CA ASN A 77 -16.52 4.36 9.23
C ASN A 77 -16.47 3.02 9.97
N LEU A 78 -16.45 1.89 9.23
CA LEU A 78 -16.29 0.55 9.81
C LEU A 78 -14.94 0.37 10.53
N LEU A 79 -13.85 0.80 9.90
CA LEU A 79 -12.53 0.78 10.54
C LEU A 79 -12.49 1.67 11.80
N HIS A 80 -13.11 2.85 11.73
CA HIS A 80 -13.22 3.74 12.89
C HIS A 80 -14.08 3.13 14.01
N PHE A 81 -15.17 2.45 13.65
CA PHE A 81 -15.97 1.68 14.61
C PHE A 81 -15.14 0.62 15.33
N PHE A 82 -14.36 -0.18 14.61
CA PHE A 82 -13.46 -1.16 15.23
C PHE A 82 -12.47 -0.50 16.19
N HIS A 83 -11.87 0.60 15.78
CA HIS A 83 -10.95 1.36 16.62
C HIS A 83 -11.62 1.85 17.92
N LEU A 84 -12.83 2.44 17.85
CA LEU A 84 -13.57 2.90 19.01
C LEU A 84 -13.99 1.76 19.95
N LYS A 85 -14.19 0.56 19.42
CA LYS A 85 -14.53 -0.64 20.21
C LYS A 85 -13.30 -1.38 20.74
N GLY A 86 -12.09 -0.84 20.53
CA GLY A 86 -10.85 -1.44 21.01
C GLY A 86 -10.40 -2.68 20.24
N VAL A 87 -11.00 -2.96 19.06
CA VAL A 87 -10.55 -4.05 18.19
C VAL A 87 -9.19 -3.70 17.60
N ARG A 88 -8.23 -4.61 17.71
CA ARG A 88 -6.89 -4.40 17.17
C ARG A 88 -6.90 -4.39 15.63
N LEU A 89 -6.45 -3.31 15.04
CA LEU A 89 -6.29 -3.20 13.58
C LEU A 89 -4.81 -3.39 13.19
N PHE A 90 -4.54 -4.21 12.18
CA PHE A 90 -3.24 -4.38 11.53
C PHE A 90 -3.31 -3.84 10.09
N ASN A 91 -2.91 -2.62 9.83
CA ASN A 91 -2.30 -1.55 10.63
C ASN A 91 -3.33 -0.58 11.26
N SER A 92 -2.78 0.45 11.98
CA SER A 92 -3.59 1.56 12.52
C SER A 92 -4.26 2.40 11.42
N LEU A 93 -5.36 3.09 11.77
CA LEU A 93 -6.06 3.98 10.85
C LEU A 93 -5.17 5.07 10.26
N SER A 94 -4.29 5.65 11.08
CA SER A 94 -3.37 6.71 10.65
C SER A 94 -2.39 6.22 9.59
N LEU A 95 -1.83 5.03 9.78
CA LEU A 95 -0.92 4.45 8.79
C LEU A 95 -1.64 4.05 7.49
N ILE A 96 -2.84 3.47 7.59
CA ILE A 96 -3.61 3.12 6.40
C ILE A 96 -3.89 4.38 5.57
N ARG A 97 -4.30 5.48 6.19
CA ARG A 97 -4.52 6.77 5.51
C ARG A 97 -3.26 7.31 4.87
N LEU A 98 -2.15 7.32 5.61
CA LEU A 98 -0.85 7.77 5.10
C LEU A 98 -0.45 6.98 3.85
N ALA A 99 -0.54 5.66 3.91
CA ALA A 99 -0.15 4.78 2.80
C ALA A 99 -1.06 4.91 1.56
N GLN A 100 -2.31 5.34 1.73
CA GLN A 100 -3.24 5.53 0.62
C GLN A 100 -3.05 6.86 -0.11
N ASN A 101 -2.48 7.88 0.54
CA ASN A 101 -2.22 9.20 -0.03
C ASN A 101 -0.74 9.34 -0.37
N LYS A 102 -0.40 9.26 -1.66
CA LYS A 102 1.01 9.29 -2.11
C LYS A 102 1.73 10.57 -1.72
N LEU A 103 1.06 11.71 -1.83
CA LEU A 103 1.68 13.00 -1.53
C LEU A 103 1.96 13.15 -0.03
N ASP A 104 1.00 12.77 0.84
CA ASP A 104 1.20 12.79 2.30
C ASP A 104 2.32 11.83 2.70
N CYS A 105 2.35 10.65 2.08
CA CYS A 105 3.42 9.68 2.28
C CYS A 105 4.79 10.26 1.91
N LEU A 106 4.92 10.86 0.73
CA LEU A 106 6.16 11.45 0.26
C LEU A 106 6.58 12.66 1.13
N PHE A 107 5.65 13.50 1.59
CA PHE A 107 5.94 14.57 2.55
C PHE A 107 6.49 14.01 3.86
N GLN A 108 5.85 12.99 4.41
CA GLN A 108 6.32 12.36 5.64
C GLN A 108 7.73 11.78 5.47
N LEU A 109 7.98 11.04 4.40
CA LEU A 109 9.28 10.43 4.13
C LEU A 109 10.37 11.50 3.89
N ALA A 110 10.09 12.52 3.09
CA ALA A 110 11.01 13.62 2.83
C ALA A 110 11.35 14.38 4.12
N SER A 111 10.38 14.64 5.00
CA SER A 111 10.61 15.30 6.30
C SER A 111 11.54 14.52 7.22
N LEU A 112 11.65 13.19 7.03
CA LEU A 112 12.58 12.32 7.74
C LEU A 112 13.96 12.23 7.06
N GLY A 113 14.19 12.99 5.99
CA GLY A 113 15.41 12.92 5.20
C GLY A 113 15.57 11.57 4.48
N ILE A 114 14.47 10.93 4.12
CA ILE A 114 14.46 9.74 3.26
C ILE A 114 14.34 10.22 1.81
N PRO A 115 15.21 9.77 0.90
CA PRO A 115 15.15 10.14 -0.50
C PRO A 115 13.83 9.71 -1.14
N VAL A 116 13.16 10.64 -1.82
CA VAL A 116 11.92 10.42 -2.58
C VAL A 116 12.07 11.05 -3.96
N PRO A 117 11.36 10.57 -5.00
CA PRO A 117 11.38 11.22 -6.30
C PRO A 117 10.82 12.65 -6.20
N LYS A 118 11.39 13.59 -6.96
CA LYS A 118 10.87 14.94 -7.05
C LYS A 118 9.40 14.91 -7.48
N THR A 119 8.52 15.54 -6.70
CA THR A 119 7.07 15.43 -6.88
C THR A 119 6.37 16.74 -6.61
N THR A 120 5.31 17.05 -7.37
CA THR A 120 4.40 18.17 -7.13
C THR A 120 2.94 17.77 -7.30
N ALA A 121 2.02 18.55 -6.73
CA ALA A 121 0.58 18.37 -6.94
C ALA A 121 0.13 19.09 -8.20
N LEU A 122 -0.65 18.41 -9.04
CA LEU A 122 -1.06 18.95 -10.34
C LEU A 122 -2.03 20.13 -10.23
N HIS A 123 -2.95 20.09 -9.28
CA HIS A 123 -3.97 21.15 -9.11
C HIS A 123 -3.37 22.53 -8.73
N LEU A 124 -2.13 22.56 -8.26
CA LEU A 124 -1.40 23.79 -7.94
C LEU A 124 -0.70 24.39 -9.17
N VAL A 125 -0.76 23.71 -10.31
CA VAL A 125 -0.04 24.10 -11.51
C VAL A 125 -1.02 24.75 -12.48
N GLU A 126 -1.05 26.07 -12.50
CA GLU A 126 -1.90 26.85 -13.41
C GLU A 126 -1.49 26.73 -14.88
N SER A 127 -0.28 26.24 -15.15
CA SER A 127 0.21 26.00 -16.51
C SER A 127 1.31 24.94 -16.56
N THR A 128 1.42 24.25 -17.69
CA THR A 128 2.51 23.31 -18.03
C THR A 128 3.88 23.98 -17.90
N TYR A 129 3.98 25.29 -18.18
CA TYR A 129 5.18 26.09 -18.05
C TYR A 129 5.76 26.11 -16.63
N SER A 130 4.93 26.02 -15.59
CA SER A 130 5.39 25.95 -14.20
C SER A 130 6.02 24.59 -13.87
N ILE A 131 5.54 23.50 -14.49
CA ILE A 131 6.13 22.18 -14.36
C ILE A 131 7.50 22.12 -15.03
N GLN A 132 7.64 22.64 -16.23
CA GLN A 132 8.89 22.66 -17.00
C GLN A 132 10.05 23.35 -16.26
N ARG A 133 9.76 24.34 -15.42
CA ARG A 133 10.78 25.02 -14.60
C ARG A 133 11.34 24.15 -13.46
N VAL A 134 10.63 23.12 -13.09
CA VAL A 134 10.96 22.28 -11.93
C VAL A 134 11.41 20.88 -12.36
N PHE A 135 10.92 20.42 -13.51
CA PHE A 135 11.12 19.04 -13.97
C PHE A 135 11.61 18.98 -15.41
N ASP A 136 12.44 17.99 -15.68
CA ASP A 136 12.81 17.56 -17.03
C ASP A 136 11.94 16.39 -17.48
N PHE A 137 11.72 16.24 -18.80
CA PHE A 137 11.02 15.08 -19.34
C PHE A 137 11.95 13.86 -19.48
N PRO A 138 11.42 12.65 -19.34
CA PRO A 138 10.02 12.28 -19.16
C PRO A 138 9.52 12.48 -17.72
N LEU A 139 8.19 12.62 -17.58
CA LEU A 139 7.49 12.79 -16.30
C LEU A 139 6.47 11.68 -16.09
N VAL A 140 6.17 11.35 -14.83
CA VAL A 140 5.10 10.44 -14.45
C VAL A 140 3.94 11.24 -13.86
N VAL A 141 2.77 11.17 -14.49
CA VAL A 141 1.52 11.68 -13.94
C VAL A 141 0.73 10.51 -13.35
N LYS A 142 0.31 10.63 -12.11
CA LYS A 142 -0.42 9.55 -11.42
C LYS A 142 -1.45 10.10 -10.43
N ASN A 143 -2.50 9.32 -10.18
CA ASN A 143 -3.44 9.61 -9.12
C ASN A 143 -2.72 9.67 -7.77
N ASN A 144 -3.04 10.68 -6.96
CA ASN A 144 -2.56 10.78 -5.59
C ASN A 144 -3.07 9.62 -4.72
N VAL A 145 -4.31 9.19 -4.95
CA VAL A 145 -4.92 8.02 -4.32
C VAL A 145 -5.17 6.95 -5.39
N GLY A 146 -4.56 5.78 -5.27
CA GLY A 146 -4.70 4.70 -6.26
C GLY A 146 -3.74 3.56 -6.00
N THR A 147 -4.07 2.35 -6.51
CA THR A 147 -3.27 1.13 -6.39
C THR A 147 -3.06 0.46 -7.75
N HIS A 148 -2.18 -0.54 -7.78
CA HIS A 148 -1.95 -1.45 -8.91
C HIS A 148 -1.43 -0.82 -10.20
N GLY A 149 -0.93 0.43 -10.16
CA GLY A 149 -0.39 1.10 -11.36
C GLY A 149 -1.45 1.59 -12.35
N GLU A 150 -2.74 1.58 -11.98
CA GLU A 150 -3.82 2.19 -12.76
C GLU A 150 -3.73 3.72 -12.69
N GLY A 151 -4.05 4.39 -13.80
CA GLY A 151 -4.00 5.85 -13.86
C GLY A 151 -2.59 6.45 -13.76
N ILE A 152 -1.54 5.69 -14.13
CA ILE A 152 -0.17 6.18 -14.24
C ILE A 152 0.17 6.39 -15.72
N ILE A 153 0.54 7.61 -16.07
CA ILE A 153 0.83 8.04 -17.44
C ILE A 153 2.28 8.55 -17.50
N LEU A 154 3.02 8.08 -18.49
CA LEU A 154 4.35 8.59 -18.81
C LEU A 154 4.21 9.71 -19.84
N CYS A 155 4.57 10.92 -19.45
CA CYS A 155 4.61 12.10 -20.32
C CYS A 155 6.04 12.29 -20.81
N THR A 156 6.24 12.15 -22.11
CA THR A 156 7.58 12.25 -22.74
C THR A 156 7.85 13.60 -23.35
N SER A 157 6.86 14.49 -23.41
CA SER A 157 7.00 15.85 -23.96
C SER A 157 5.96 16.81 -23.37
N ASP A 158 6.21 18.11 -23.56
CA ASP A 158 5.27 19.18 -23.20
C ASP A 158 3.91 18.99 -23.84
N GLN A 159 3.88 18.67 -25.13
CA GLN A 159 2.63 18.49 -25.87
C GLN A 159 1.72 17.43 -25.24
N ILE A 160 2.28 16.28 -24.85
CA ILE A 160 1.51 15.22 -24.17
C ILE A 160 0.96 15.73 -22.83
N LEU A 161 1.74 16.49 -22.10
CA LEU A 161 1.29 17.06 -20.83
C LEU A 161 0.17 18.08 -21.03
N GLU A 162 0.32 18.99 -22.02
CA GLU A 162 -0.69 19.99 -22.39
C GLU A 162 -2.00 19.36 -22.82
N ASP A 163 -1.96 18.31 -23.62
CA ASP A 163 -3.15 17.58 -24.09
C ASP A 163 -3.84 16.85 -22.94
N LEU A 164 -3.07 16.34 -21.97
CA LEU A 164 -3.56 15.59 -20.83
C LEU A 164 -4.18 16.46 -19.73
N MET A 165 -3.62 17.68 -19.50
CA MET A 165 -4.01 18.57 -18.40
C MET A 165 -5.51 18.87 -18.36
N PRO A 166 -6.20 19.27 -19.44
CA PRO A 166 -7.63 19.54 -19.40
C PRO A 166 -8.45 18.32 -18.96
N ILE A 167 -8.08 17.12 -19.43
CA ILE A 167 -8.77 15.86 -19.11
C ILE A 167 -8.65 15.55 -17.63
N LEU A 168 -7.47 15.76 -17.05
CA LEU A 168 -7.20 15.47 -15.63
C LEU A 168 -7.88 16.49 -14.71
N LEU A 169 -7.89 17.76 -15.08
CA LEU A 169 -8.49 18.83 -14.28
C LEU A 169 -10.02 18.79 -14.27
N GLU A 170 -10.66 18.23 -15.30
CA GLU A 170 -12.11 17.99 -15.34
C GLU A 170 -12.56 16.89 -14.37
N GLN A 171 -11.66 16.02 -13.92
CA GLN A 171 -11.97 14.96 -12.97
C GLN A 171 -12.04 15.52 -11.53
N THR A 172 -13.15 16.14 -11.19
CA THR A 172 -13.37 16.93 -9.96
C THR A 172 -13.11 16.22 -8.64
N ASN A 173 -13.02 14.88 -8.64
CA ASN A 173 -12.83 14.07 -7.43
C ASN A 173 -11.44 13.41 -7.33
N GLN A 174 -10.54 13.69 -8.27
CA GLN A 174 -9.21 13.07 -8.29
C GLN A 174 -8.11 14.13 -8.24
N ASN A 175 -7.20 13.96 -7.31
CA ASN A 175 -5.99 14.77 -7.22
C ASN A 175 -4.84 14.01 -7.88
N PHE A 176 -4.22 14.62 -8.88
CA PHE A 176 -3.06 14.06 -9.57
C PHE A 176 -1.76 14.65 -9.02
N ILE A 177 -0.72 13.87 -9.09
CA ILE A 177 0.64 14.31 -8.83
C ILE A 177 1.48 14.13 -10.09
N VAL A 178 2.44 15.03 -10.26
CA VAL A 178 3.50 14.94 -11.27
C VAL A 178 4.80 14.63 -10.56
N GLN A 179 5.50 13.65 -11.07
CA GLN A 179 6.73 13.12 -10.48
C GLN A 179 7.80 12.96 -11.56
N GLU A 180 9.07 13.17 -11.21
CA GLU A 180 10.18 12.82 -12.08
C GLU A 180 10.14 11.33 -12.43
N TYR A 181 10.55 11.02 -13.65
CA TYR A 181 10.72 9.65 -14.08
C TYR A 181 12.14 9.17 -13.74
N VAL A 182 12.23 8.19 -12.85
CA VAL A 182 13.51 7.56 -12.49
C VAL A 182 13.79 6.46 -13.51
N ASP A 183 14.69 6.71 -14.45
CA ASP A 183 14.94 5.91 -15.63
C ASP A 183 16.17 5.00 -15.56
N THR A 184 16.90 5.01 -14.45
CA THR A 184 18.14 4.24 -14.27
C THR A 184 17.95 2.76 -14.54
N ARG A 185 16.79 2.22 -14.15
CA ARG A 185 16.39 0.83 -14.43
C ARG A 185 14.89 0.74 -14.74
N PRO A 186 14.46 1.10 -15.94
CA PRO A 186 13.06 1.08 -16.34
C PRO A 186 12.44 -0.31 -16.15
N GLY A 187 11.27 -0.34 -15.52
CA GLY A 187 10.57 -1.59 -15.26
C GLY A 187 11.14 -2.44 -14.12
N GLU A 188 12.13 -1.96 -13.38
CA GLU A 188 12.63 -2.63 -12.18
C GLU A 188 12.35 -1.78 -10.93
N ASP A 189 11.96 -2.43 -9.86
CA ASP A 189 11.90 -1.84 -8.53
C ASP A 189 12.25 -2.86 -7.44
N ILE A 190 12.52 -2.34 -6.25
CA ILE A 190 12.81 -3.15 -5.06
C ILE A 190 11.62 -3.05 -4.12
N ARG A 191 11.11 -4.17 -3.65
CA ARG A 191 10.14 -4.22 -2.56
C ARG A 191 10.77 -4.78 -1.31
N ILE A 192 10.68 -4.01 -0.22
CA ILE A 192 10.95 -4.48 1.14
C ILE A 192 9.62 -4.76 1.82
N VAL A 193 9.54 -5.83 2.60
CA VAL A 193 8.44 -6.07 3.54
C VAL A 193 9.01 -6.18 4.93
N LEU A 194 8.48 -5.40 5.86
CA LEU A 194 8.98 -5.33 7.24
C LEU A 194 7.84 -5.16 8.25
N THR A 195 8.14 -5.56 9.48
CA THR A 195 7.37 -5.20 10.69
C THR A 195 8.11 -4.10 11.43
N GLN A 196 7.53 -3.60 12.53
CA GLN A 196 8.18 -2.55 13.35
C GLN A 196 9.64 -2.91 13.73
N ASN A 197 9.94 -4.18 13.96
CA ASN A 197 11.21 -4.63 14.50
C ASN A 197 12.04 -5.51 13.56
N THR A 198 11.48 -5.99 12.46
CA THR A 198 12.12 -7.02 11.63
C THR A 198 11.87 -6.79 10.15
N VAL A 199 12.90 -6.97 9.34
CA VAL A 199 12.78 -7.07 7.88
C VAL A 199 12.39 -8.51 7.53
N LEU A 200 11.21 -8.70 6.95
CA LEU A 200 10.70 -10.02 6.56
C LEU A 200 11.27 -10.49 5.22
N GLY A 201 11.65 -9.57 4.37
CA GLY A 201 12.27 -9.89 3.10
C GLY A 201 12.43 -8.72 2.15
N THR A 202 13.29 -8.93 1.16
CA THR A 202 13.58 -7.98 0.06
C THR A 202 13.59 -8.71 -1.26
N MET A 203 12.89 -8.17 -2.23
CA MET A 203 12.84 -8.72 -3.59
C MET A 203 12.94 -7.63 -4.64
N LYS A 204 13.49 -7.98 -5.79
CA LYS A 204 13.41 -7.18 -7.00
C LYS A 204 12.21 -7.65 -7.84
N ARG A 205 11.43 -6.69 -8.33
CA ARG A 205 10.38 -6.91 -9.31
C ARG A 205 10.86 -6.43 -10.67
N ILE A 206 10.59 -7.21 -11.70
CA ILE A 206 11.03 -6.92 -13.08
C ILE A 206 9.78 -7.01 -13.96
N ALA A 207 9.47 -5.93 -14.65
CA ALA A 207 8.36 -5.86 -15.60
C ALA A 207 8.51 -6.88 -16.75
N GLY A 208 7.40 -7.22 -17.39
CA GLY A 208 7.42 -7.95 -18.66
C GLY A 208 8.08 -7.13 -19.77
N ARG A 209 8.35 -7.79 -20.92
CA ARG A 209 8.91 -7.09 -22.09
C ARG A 209 8.07 -5.88 -22.48
N ASP A 210 8.73 -4.80 -22.82
CA ASP A 210 8.14 -3.53 -23.28
C ASP A 210 7.24 -2.83 -22.26
N GLN A 211 7.35 -3.19 -20.97
CA GLN A 211 6.64 -2.54 -19.87
C GLN A 211 7.62 -1.78 -18.98
N TRP A 212 7.30 -0.52 -18.70
CA TRP A 212 8.08 0.32 -17.78
C TRP A 212 7.58 0.28 -16.33
N LYS A 213 6.39 -0.35 -16.11
CA LYS A 213 5.79 -0.54 -14.78
C LYS A 213 6.15 -1.93 -14.24
N SER A 214 6.87 -1.99 -13.13
CA SER A 214 7.37 -3.23 -12.50
C SER A 214 6.30 -4.04 -11.75
N ASN A 215 5.02 -3.85 -12.04
CA ASN A 215 3.94 -4.48 -11.29
C ASN A 215 3.89 -6.01 -11.55
N PHE A 216 4.17 -6.81 -10.53
CA PHE A 216 4.18 -8.28 -10.59
C PHE A 216 2.85 -8.88 -11.05
N THR A 217 1.72 -8.25 -10.73
CA THR A 217 0.38 -8.72 -11.14
C THR A 217 0.16 -8.66 -12.66
N LEU A 218 1.00 -7.94 -13.39
CA LEU A 218 0.93 -7.81 -14.85
C LEU A 218 1.86 -8.81 -15.58
N GLY A 219 2.32 -9.88 -14.93
CA GLY A 219 3.16 -10.92 -15.54
C GLY A 219 4.68 -10.68 -15.42
N GLY A 220 5.09 -9.79 -14.55
CA GLY A 220 6.49 -9.54 -14.21
C GLY A 220 7.16 -10.73 -13.51
N LYS A 221 8.48 -10.68 -13.41
CA LYS A 221 9.30 -11.65 -12.65
C LYS A 221 9.68 -11.07 -11.30
N VAL A 222 9.99 -11.96 -10.35
CA VAL A 222 10.53 -11.60 -9.04
C VAL A 222 11.76 -12.42 -8.75
N GLU A 223 12.74 -11.82 -8.09
CA GLU A 223 13.94 -12.49 -7.64
C GLU A 223 14.38 -11.96 -6.27
N PRO A 224 15.12 -12.74 -5.46
CA PRO A 224 15.71 -12.25 -4.23
C PRO A 224 16.57 -11.02 -4.52
N TYR A 225 16.56 -10.05 -3.60
CA TYR A 225 17.45 -8.88 -3.70
C TYR A 225 18.35 -8.81 -2.46
N PRO A 226 19.66 -8.58 -2.61
CA PRO A 226 20.57 -8.51 -1.48
C PRO A 226 20.27 -7.28 -0.61
N TRP A 227 20.40 -7.46 0.70
CA TRP A 227 20.31 -6.37 1.67
C TRP A 227 21.64 -5.62 1.69
N ASP A 228 21.59 -4.29 1.68
CA ASP A 228 22.75 -3.40 1.74
C ASP A 228 22.54 -2.28 2.77
N ASP A 229 23.62 -1.53 3.06
CA ASP A 229 23.62 -0.45 4.06
C ASP A 229 22.65 0.69 3.69
N SER A 230 22.40 0.92 2.40
CA SER A 230 21.47 1.96 1.94
C SER A 230 20.02 1.57 2.23
N LEU A 231 19.66 0.32 1.98
CA LEU A 231 18.35 -0.24 2.33
C LEU A 231 18.15 -0.27 3.84
N ASP A 232 19.20 -0.65 4.59
CA ASP A 232 19.18 -0.64 6.05
C ASP A 232 18.94 0.77 6.62
N SER A 233 19.62 1.76 6.08
CA SER A 233 19.45 3.16 6.48
C SER A 233 18.01 3.65 6.25
N ILE A 234 17.41 3.33 5.11
CA ILE A 234 16.02 3.71 4.80
C ILE A 234 15.05 2.99 5.73
N ALA A 235 15.16 1.66 5.85
CA ALA A 235 14.31 0.84 6.71
C ALA A 235 14.38 1.29 8.17
N SER A 236 15.59 1.47 8.70
CA SER A 236 15.83 1.93 10.09
C SER A 236 15.23 3.30 10.37
N LYS A 237 15.33 4.26 9.42
CA LYS A 237 14.69 5.58 9.56
C LYS A 237 13.16 5.46 9.62
N ILE A 238 12.56 4.61 8.77
CA ILE A 238 11.12 4.36 8.75
C ILE A 238 10.69 3.71 10.06
N GLN A 239 11.36 2.65 10.51
CA GLN A 239 11.06 1.95 11.77
C GLN A 239 11.16 2.83 13.01
N LYS A 240 12.08 3.80 13.03
CA LYS A 240 12.25 4.73 14.15
C LYS A 240 11.18 5.82 14.21
N ASN A 241 10.60 6.19 13.08
CA ASN A 241 9.77 7.41 13.00
C ASN A 241 8.31 7.14 12.63
N LEU A 242 7.98 5.96 12.11
CA LEU A 242 6.62 5.54 11.85
C LEU A 242 6.25 4.36 12.75
N THR A 243 4.99 4.34 13.20
CA THR A 243 4.43 3.20 13.93
C THR A 243 3.56 2.38 12.99
N PHE A 244 3.91 1.10 12.83
CA PHE A 244 3.21 0.17 11.95
C PHE A 244 3.36 -1.28 12.44
N ASP A 245 2.47 -2.14 11.99
CA ASP A 245 2.56 -3.59 12.24
C ASP A 245 3.21 -4.30 11.06
N LEU A 246 2.79 -3.95 9.85
CA LEU A 246 3.29 -4.49 8.59
C LEU A 246 3.41 -3.36 7.57
N LEU A 247 4.52 -3.27 6.87
CA LEU A 247 4.75 -2.27 5.86
C LEU A 247 5.46 -2.86 4.65
N GLY A 248 4.97 -2.56 3.45
CA GLY A 248 5.71 -2.73 2.20
C GLY A 248 6.32 -1.39 1.78
N ILE A 249 7.57 -1.37 1.35
CA ILE A 249 8.25 -0.19 0.82
C ILE A 249 8.66 -0.51 -0.61
N ASP A 250 8.25 0.33 -1.56
CA ASP A 250 8.64 0.23 -2.95
C ASP A 250 9.68 1.30 -3.28
N LEU A 251 10.85 0.86 -3.75
CA LEU A 251 11.99 1.73 -4.04
C LEU A 251 12.36 1.65 -5.52
N LEU A 252 12.71 2.80 -6.08
CA LEU A 252 13.32 2.90 -7.39
C LEU A 252 14.84 3.03 -7.23
N MET A 253 15.58 2.35 -8.11
CA MET A 253 17.04 2.42 -8.13
C MET A 253 17.49 3.67 -8.89
N THR A 254 18.47 4.38 -8.34
CA THR A 254 19.11 5.55 -8.95
C THR A 254 20.61 5.29 -9.08
N GLU A 255 21.34 6.16 -9.74
CA GLU A 255 22.81 6.10 -9.80
C GLU A 255 23.47 6.24 -8.42
N SER A 256 22.82 6.97 -7.51
CA SER A 256 23.33 7.26 -6.16
C SER A 256 22.74 6.39 -5.05
N GLY A 257 21.93 5.38 -5.37
CA GLY A 257 21.27 4.49 -4.40
C GLY A 257 19.79 4.29 -4.69
N TYR A 258 18.92 4.59 -3.71
CA TYR A 258 17.48 4.36 -3.83
C TYR A 258 16.67 5.60 -3.47
N VAL A 259 15.48 5.72 -4.09
CA VAL A 259 14.41 6.63 -3.68
C VAL A 259 13.15 5.84 -3.35
N VAL A 260 12.45 6.22 -2.29
CA VAL A 260 11.19 5.57 -1.91
C VAL A 260 10.05 6.13 -2.75
N ASN A 261 9.45 5.29 -3.56
CA ASN A 261 8.34 5.64 -4.45
C ASN A 261 7.00 5.64 -3.72
N GLU A 262 6.75 4.64 -2.87
CA GLU A 262 5.53 4.51 -2.06
C GLU A 262 5.72 3.53 -0.90
N ILE A 263 4.81 3.63 0.09
CA ILE A 263 4.63 2.63 1.14
C ILE A 263 3.25 1.99 1.03
N ASN A 264 3.14 0.74 1.48
CA ASN A 264 1.92 -0.06 1.42
C ASN A 264 1.59 -0.63 2.80
N SER A 265 0.42 -0.28 3.34
CA SER A 265 -0.04 -0.78 4.65
C SER A 265 -0.58 -2.22 4.63
N ALA A 266 -0.85 -2.76 3.44
CA ALA A 266 -1.30 -4.14 3.25
C ALA A 266 -0.60 -4.75 2.02
N PRO A 267 0.75 -4.92 2.06
CA PRO A 267 1.51 -5.36 0.92
C PRO A 267 1.08 -6.76 0.45
N GLY A 268 1.01 -6.94 -0.87
CA GLY A 268 0.93 -8.27 -1.46
C GLY A 268 2.27 -8.98 -1.28
N PHE A 269 2.24 -10.24 -0.84
CA PHE A 269 3.45 -11.01 -0.55
C PHE A 269 3.64 -12.27 -1.42
N LYS A 270 2.75 -12.54 -2.37
CA LYS A 270 2.93 -13.65 -3.31
C LYS A 270 4.31 -13.64 -3.99
N GLY A 271 4.71 -12.49 -4.49
CA GLY A 271 6.04 -12.33 -5.12
C GLY A 271 7.18 -12.61 -4.14
N MET A 272 7.05 -12.19 -2.88
CA MET A 272 8.06 -12.42 -1.83
C MET A 272 8.19 -13.90 -1.50
N GLU A 273 7.08 -14.63 -1.32
CA GLU A 273 7.11 -16.09 -1.10
C GLU A 273 7.73 -16.84 -2.28
N LEU A 274 7.46 -16.38 -3.52
CA LEU A 274 8.07 -16.97 -4.72
C LEU A 274 9.58 -16.70 -4.80
N ALA A 275 10.01 -15.49 -4.49
CA ALA A 275 11.41 -15.10 -4.55
C ALA A 275 12.25 -15.74 -3.43
N LEU A 276 11.78 -15.67 -2.19
CA LEU A 276 12.58 -16.08 -1.02
C LEU A 276 12.31 -17.50 -0.53
N LYS A 277 11.24 -18.17 -1.03
CA LYS A 277 10.83 -19.50 -0.57
C LYS A 277 10.53 -19.56 0.94
N ASN A 278 10.10 -18.43 1.54
CA ASN A 278 9.69 -18.33 2.94
C ASN A 278 8.16 -18.33 3.07
N ASN A 279 7.65 -18.41 4.29
CA ASN A 279 6.22 -18.42 4.58
C ASN A 279 5.79 -17.06 5.16
N MET A 280 5.55 -16.08 4.28
CA MET A 280 5.18 -14.72 4.68
C MET A 280 3.85 -14.67 5.43
N ALA A 281 2.87 -15.47 5.01
CA ALA A 281 1.57 -15.50 5.67
C ALA A 281 1.70 -15.89 7.15
N ARG A 282 2.52 -16.90 7.44
CA ARG A 282 2.80 -17.35 8.81
C ARG A 282 3.51 -16.27 9.62
N LEU A 283 4.58 -15.70 9.09
CA LEU A 283 5.35 -14.65 9.76
C LEU A 283 4.47 -13.45 10.13
N ILE A 284 3.58 -13.03 9.22
CA ILE A 284 2.66 -11.92 9.46
C ILE A 284 1.61 -12.29 10.52
N LEU A 285 1.02 -13.48 10.47
CA LEU A 285 0.02 -13.91 11.47
C LEU A 285 0.63 -14.07 12.86
N GLU A 286 1.84 -14.57 12.98
CA GLU A 286 2.54 -14.67 14.27
C GLU A 286 2.71 -13.28 14.90
N GLN A 287 3.05 -12.26 14.11
CA GLN A 287 3.07 -10.87 14.60
C GLN A 287 1.68 -10.38 15.02
N CYS A 288 0.61 -10.75 14.28
CA CYS A 288 -0.74 -10.37 14.65
C CYS A 288 -1.14 -10.95 16.03
N ILE A 289 -0.69 -12.16 16.36
CA ILE A 289 -1.02 -12.84 17.62
C ILE A 289 -0.28 -12.23 18.80
N GLU A 290 0.99 -11.89 18.64
CA GLU A 290 1.85 -11.35 19.74
C GLU A 290 1.27 -10.05 20.33
N PHE A 291 0.54 -9.26 19.55
CA PHE A 291 0.02 -7.96 19.95
C PHE A 291 -1.46 -7.95 20.35
N VAL A 292 -2.13 -9.11 20.40
CA VAL A 292 -3.50 -9.21 20.92
C VAL A 292 -3.42 -9.55 22.41
N PRO A 293 -3.91 -8.68 23.32
CA PRO A 293 -3.97 -8.99 24.75
C PRO A 293 -4.77 -10.27 24.96
N GLY A 294 -4.23 -11.21 25.77
CA GLY A 294 -4.89 -12.44 26.14
C GLY A 294 -6.10 -12.24 27.05
#